data_a47a0e7c6c8c23461733dd64ff8edde3
#
_entry.id   a47a0e7c6c8c23461733dd64ff8edde3
#
_cell.length_a   1.000
_cell.length_b   1.000
_cell.length_c   1.000
_cell.angle_alpha   90.00
_cell.angle_beta   90.00
_cell.angle_gamma   90.00
#
_symmetry.space_group_name_H-M   'P 1'
#
loop_
_entity.id
_entity.type
_entity.pdbx_description
1 polymer ?
#
loop_
_entity_poly.entity_id
_entity_poly.type
_entity_poly.pdbx_seq_one_letter_code
_entity_poly.pdbx_strand_id
1 'polypeptide(L)' 'MEIDLHGKTHPEGLELIEEYMLLNSAKGSVSLTVITGNSPVMQNKIINQICNKYGFSYY' A
#
# COMPACT_ATOMS: atom_id res chain seq x y z
N MET A 1 -2.25 3.72 -11.07
CA MET A 1 -3.29 3.88 -10.04
C MET A 1 -2.75 4.62 -8.83
N GLU A 2 -3.56 5.45 -8.24
CA GLU A 2 -3.18 6.23 -7.07
C GLU A 2 -4.23 6.07 -5.97
N ILE A 3 -3.77 5.84 -4.74
CA ILE A 3 -4.64 5.74 -3.57
C ILE A 3 -4.21 6.81 -2.58
N ASP A 4 -5.16 7.65 -2.17
CA ASP A 4 -4.93 8.68 -1.16
C ASP A 4 -5.47 8.18 0.18
N LEU A 5 -4.57 8.04 1.16
CA LEU A 5 -4.91 7.56 2.50
C LEU A 5 -5.10 8.69 3.50
N HIS A 6 -5.07 9.92 3.05
CA HIS A 6 -5.27 11.07 3.92
C HIS A 6 -6.65 10.96 4.61
N GLY A 7 -6.66 11.08 5.93
CA GLY A 7 -7.91 10.98 6.69
C GLY A 7 -8.37 9.57 7.00
N LYS A 8 -7.67 8.54 6.53
CA LYS A 8 -8.01 7.16 6.86
C LYS A 8 -7.18 6.66 8.05
N THR A 9 -7.75 5.72 8.82
CA THR A 9 -6.99 5.07 9.89
C THR A 9 -5.94 4.14 9.27
N HIS A 10 -4.93 3.78 10.06
CA HIS A 10 -3.90 2.87 9.58
C HIS A 10 -4.45 1.51 9.14
N PRO A 11 -5.32 0.84 9.93
CA PRO A 11 -5.90 -0.42 9.49
C PRO A 11 -6.70 -0.30 8.20
N GLU A 12 -7.48 0.75 8.03
CA GLU A 12 -8.27 0.99 6.82
C GLU A 12 -7.36 1.16 5.60
N GLY A 13 -6.31 1.97 5.74
CA GLY A 13 -5.37 2.21 4.65
C GLY A 13 -4.62 0.95 4.24
N LEU A 14 -4.13 0.18 5.21
CA LEU A 14 -3.41 -1.06 4.94
C LEU A 14 -4.30 -2.08 4.25
N GLU A 15 -5.55 -2.21 4.68
CA GLU A 15 -6.50 -3.13 4.07
C GLU A 15 -6.76 -2.77 2.61
N LEU A 16 -6.95 -1.49 2.31
CA LEU A 16 -7.18 -1.03 0.94
C LEU A 16 -5.99 -1.34 0.03
N ILE A 17 -4.79 -1.07 0.50
CA ILE A 17 -3.57 -1.31 -0.29
C ILE A 17 -3.37 -2.80 -0.53
N GLU A 18 -3.50 -3.60 0.53
CA GLU A 18 -3.32 -5.05 0.42
C GLU A 18 -4.33 -5.65 -0.56
N GLU A 19 -5.60 -5.28 -0.44
CA GLU A 19 -6.64 -5.76 -1.33
C GLU A 19 -6.35 -5.38 -2.78
N TYR A 20 -6.00 -4.13 -3.02
CA TYR A 20 -5.69 -3.68 -4.37
C TYR A 20 -4.51 -4.44 -4.97
N MET A 21 -3.42 -4.57 -4.22
CA MET A 21 -2.22 -5.23 -4.72
C MET A 21 -2.46 -6.71 -4.99
N LEU A 22 -3.18 -7.40 -4.12
CA LEU A 22 -3.46 -8.82 -4.31
C LEU A 22 -4.39 -9.06 -5.50
N LEU A 23 -5.43 -8.26 -5.66
CA LEU A 23 -6.35 -8.40 -6.76
C LEU A 23 -5.70 -8.13 -8.12
N ASN A 24 -4.81 -7.16 -8.17
CA ASN A 24 -4.22 -6.74 -9.44
C ASN A 24 -2.92 -7.44 -9.77
N SER A 25 -2.17 -7.92 -8.78
CA SER A 25 -0.91 -8.63 -9.03
C SER A 25 -1.14 -9.95 -9.77
N ALA A 26 -2.31 -10.54 -9.64
CA ALA A 26 -2.68 -11.77 -10.35
C ALA A 26 -2.75 -11.55 -11.87
N LYS A 27 -2.87 -10.32 -12.32
CA LYS A 27 -2.96 -9.96 -13.74
C LYS A 27 -1.60 -9.60 -14.35
N GLY A 28 -0.53 -9.67 -13.57
CA GLY A 28 0.81 -9.30 -14.01
C GLY A 28 1.37 -8.14 -13.20
N SER A 29 2.13 -7.28 -13.87
CA SER A 29 2.75 -6.14 -13.20
C SER A 29 1.72 -5.14 -12.69
N VAL A 30 1.91 -4.66 -11.46
CA VAL A 30 1.04 -3.67 -10.84
C VAL A 30 1.90 -2.49 -10.40
N SER A 31 1.42 -1.30 -10.71
CA SER A 31 2.04 -0.07 -10.22
C SER A 31 1.01 0.74 -9.44
N LEU A 32 1.34 1.08 -8.21
CA LEU A 32 0.45 1.82 -7.33
C LEU A 32 1.21 2.95 -6.65
N THR A 33 0.68 4.15 -6.76
CA THR A 33 1.18 5.31 -6.01
C THR A 33 0.29 5.51 -4.79
N VAL A 34 0.89 5.54 -3.61
CA VAL A 34 0.15 5.71 -2.37
C VAL A 34 0.51 7.05 -1.75
N ILE A 35 -0.52 7.84 -1.47
CA ILE A 35 -0.35 9.13 -0.80
C ILE A 35 -0.69 8.95 0.68
N THR A 36 0.33 9.04 1.53
CA THR A 36 0.18 8.84 2.97
C THR A 36 0.16 10.16 3.75
N GLY A 37 0.22 11.28 3.06
CA GLY A 37 0.40 12.58 3.69
C GLY A 37 1.77 12.65 4.36
N ASN A 38 1.84 13.21 5.55
CA ASN A 38 3.09 13.35 6.30
C ASN A 38 3.17 12.29 7.41
N SER A 39 2.93 11.03 7.07
CA SER A 39 2.93 9.95 8.06
C SER A 39 4.05 8.93 7.80
N PRO A 40 5.25 9.12 8.38
CA PRO A 40 6.32 8.12 8.27
C PRO A 40 5.93 6.78 8.88
N VAL A 41 5.11 6.81 9.93
CA VAL A 41 4.62 5.58 10.58
C VAL A 41 3.79 4.76 9.60
N MET A 42 2.89 5.41 8.87
CA MET A 42 2.06 4.73 7.88
C MET A 42 2.90 4.16 6.74
N GLN A 43 3.88 4.92 6.26
CA GLN A 43 4.80 4.47 5.23
C GLN A 43 5.55 3.21 5.68
N ASN A 44 6.06 3.20 6.90
CA ASN A 44 6.78 2.05 7.44
C ASN A 44 5.87 0.83 7.57
N LYS A 45 4.62 1.02 8.00
CA LYS A 45 3.66 -0.07 8.09
C LYS A 45 3.36 -0.68 6.73
N ILE A 46 3.19 0.15 5.70
CA ILE A 46 2.95 -0.34 4.35
C ILE A 46 4.13 -1.18 3.87
N ILE A 47 5.34 -0.67 4.03
CA ILE A 47 6.55 -1.37 3.61
C ILE A 47 6.67 -2.71 4.35
N ASN A 48 6.55 -2.70 5.67
CA ASN A 48 6.79 -3.90 6.48
C ASN A 48 5.68 -4.93 6.37
N GLN A 49 4.44 -4.50 6.30
CA GLN A 49 3.30 -5.42 6.36
C GLN A 49 2.80 -5.85 4.98
N ILE A 50 3.10 -5.10 3.95
CA ILE A 50 2.61 -5.40 2.61
C ILE A 50 3.78 -5.68 1.66
N CYS A 51 4.67 -4.74 1.48
CA CYS A 51 5.75 -4.91 0.52
C CYS A 51 6.69 -6.07 0.89
N ASN A 52 7.12 -6.14 2.14
CA ASN A 52 8.01 -7.21 2.59
C ASN A 52 7.30 -8.55 2.67
N LYS A 53 6.03 -8.56 3.07
CA LYS A 53 5.27 -9.79 3.20
C LYS A 53 5.05 -10.48 1.85
N TYR A 54 4.77 -9.71 0.83
CA TYR A 54 4.45 -10.24 -0.50
C TYR A 54 5.58 -10.07 -1.52
N GLY A 55 6.70 -9.49 -1.12
CA GLY A 55 7.83 -9.30 -2.02
C GLY A 55 7.64 -8.19 -3.04
N PHE A 56 6.81 -7.20 -2.76
CA PHE A 56 6.62 -6.06 -3.66
C PHE A 56 7.78 -5.08 -3.56
N SER A 57 8.19 -4.54 -4.71
CA SER A 57 9.19 -3.48 -4.75
C SER A 57 8.55 -2.14 -4.38
N TYR A 58 9.36 -1.26 -3.78
CA TYR A 58 8.89 0.09 -3.40
C TYR A 58 10.00 1.12 -3.55
N TYR A 59 9.59 2.36 -3.66
CA TYR A 59 10.54 3.49 -3.70
C TYR A 59 9.84 4.79 -3.32
#